data_1b76ae1c0b39123d9f59e407528d3778
#
_entry.id   1b76ae1c0b39123d9f59e407528d3778
#
_cell.length_a   1.000
_cell.length_b   1.000
_cell.length_c   1.000
_cell.angle_alpha   90.00
_cell.angle_beta   90.00
_cell.angle_gamma   90.00
#
_symmetry.space_group_name_H-M   'P 1'
#
loop_
_entity.id
_entity.type
_entity.pdbx_description
1 polymer ?
#
loop_
_entity_poly.entity_id
_entity_poly.type
_entity_poly.pdbx_seq_one_letter_code
_entity_poly.pdbx_strand_id
1 'polypeptide(L)'
;MKEISEILNAVFNFADGEQAILATVLDVRGSGYRLPGARMLILADGQTVGTVSGGCLEADVLERAKKVLASGKAEVFTYDTTGNEDSVFSLNMGCRGVIDIRLEPIGKFSPVIGKMRVAYEDRIGNDEFEIPIAVKLFGAGADAVPFVRIASELGWQVTVHDHRPAFLTAERFPTAQMLVHQTADDSLTDLETDSRTAIVIMTHNYARDRYILPPALNSDAFYIGALGPKRRTEQLLEEVGGTFTPDQLARLYAPAGLDIGADTPEGIALSIIGEIQSVLTTREGGHLRNRQGSIYDRK
;
A
#
# COMPACT_ATOMS: atom_id res chain seq x y z
N MET A 1 -4.06 2.91 1.08
CA MET A 1 -2.99 3.29 2.06
C MET A 1 -2.29 4.60 1.68
N LYS A 2 -2.00 4.87 0.39
CA LYS A 2 -1.41 6.16 -0.05
C LYS A 2 -2.25 7.35 0.41
N GLU A 3 -3.58 7.30 0.21
CA GLU A 3 -4.50 8.35 0.67
C GLU A 3 -4.42 8.64 2.18
N ILE A 4 -4.14 7.62 3.01
CA ILE A 4 -3.97 7.79 4.47
C ILE A 4 -2.72 8.64 4.74
N SER A 5 -1.60 8.31 4.10
CA SER A 5 -0.36 9.09 4.21
C SER A 5 -0.55 10.54 3.77
N GLU A 6 -1.21 10.74 2.63
CA GLU A 6 -1.45 12.07 2.08
C GLU A 6 -2.39 12.89 2.98
N ILE A 7 -3.43 12.27 3.55
CA ILE A 7 -4.33 12.91 4.53
C ILE A 7 -3.57 13.29 5.80
N LEU A 8 -2.77 12.36 6.35
CA LEU A 8 -1.96 12.64 7.55
C LEU A 8 -0.99 13.79 7.32
N ASN A 9 -0.31 13.81 6.16
CA ASN A 9 0.59 14.90 5.79
C ASN A 9 -0.14 16.24 5.66
N ALA A 10 -1.34 16.28 5.07
CA ALA A 10 -2.14 17.48 4.96
C ALA A 10 -2.55 17.98 6.36
N VAL A 11 -3.10 17.10 7.20
CA VAL A 11 -3.56 17.44 8.56
C VAL A 11 -2.41 17.84 9.49
N PHE A 12 -1.20 17.28 9.28
CA PHE A 12 -0.03 17.68 10.05
C PHE A 12 0.28 19.18 9.91
N ASN A 13 0.05 19.74 8.73
CA ASN A 13 0.29 21.13 8.39
C ASN A 13 -0.85 22.07 8.78
N PHE A 14 -1.95 21.59 9.40
CA PHE A 14 -3.05 22.44 9.84
C PHE A 14 -2.59 23.45 10.87
N ALA A 15 -3.07 24.68 10.73
CA ALA A 15 -2.98 25.70 11.76
C ALA A 15 -3.82 25.32 12.99
N ASP A 16 -3.56 25.99 14.13
CA ASP A 16 -4.36 25.77 15.34
C ASP A 16 -5.82 26.18 15.10
N GLY A 17 -6.73 25.24 15.36
CA GLY A 17 -8.17 25.44 15.16
C GLY A 17 -8.64 25.26 13.71
N GLU A 18 -7.76 24.96 12.78
CA GLU A 18 -8.14 24.66 11.39
C GLU A 18 -8.96 23.37 11.32
N GLN A 19 -10.02 23.42 10.52
CA GLN A 19 -10.94 22.31 10.31
C GLN A 19 -11.08 21.97 8.84
N ALA A 20 -11.32 20.69 8.59
CA ALA A 20 -11.62 20.13 7.29
C ALA A 20 -12.74 19.11 7.42
N ILE A 21 -13.22 18.55 6.31
CA ILE A 21 -14.16 17.44 6.29
C ILE A 21 -13.42 16.17 5.85
N LEU A 22 -13.58 15.11 6.62
CA LEU A 22 -13.20 13.77 6.20
C LEU A 22 -14.44 13.06 5.65
N ALA A 23 -14.43 12.78 4.34
CA ALA A 23 -15.40 11.92 3.70
C ALA A 23 -14.91 10.47 3.75
N THR A 24 -15.74 9.54 4.22
CA THR A 24 -15.43 8.11 4.30
C THR A 24 -16.53 7.29 3.65
N VAL A 25 -16.19 6.42 2.71
CA VAL A 25 -17.11 5.42 2.17
C VAL A 25 -17.35 4.36 3.24
N LEU A 26 -18.59 4.26 3.74
CA LEU A 26 -18.98 3.31 4.78
C LEU A 26 -19.43 1.97 4.20
N ASP A 27 -20.25 2.02 3.14
CA ASP A 27 -20.83 0.84 2.53
C ASP A 27 -21.03 1.04 1.02
N VAL A 28 -20.96 -0.06 0.27
CA VAL A 28 -21.22 -0.09 -1.17
C VAL A 28 -22.05 -1.32 -1.51
N ARG A 29 -23.29 -1.13 -1.84
CA ARG A 29 -24.22 -2.18 -2.33
C ARG A 29 -24.32 -2.09 -3.86
N GLY A 30 -24.08 -3.17 -4.55
CA GLY A 30 -23.97 -3.18 -6.02
C GLY A 30 -22.55 -2.84 -6.50
N SER A 31 -22.38 -2.15 -7.63
CA SER A 31 -21.07 -1.76 -8.19
C SER A 31 -20.65 -0.38 -7.69
N GLY A 32 -19.42 -0.24 -7.19
CA GLY A 32 -18.82 1.04 -6.84
C GLY A 32 -17.39 1.13 -7.36
N TYR A 33 -16.94 2.31 -7.72
CA TYR A 33 -15.55 2.56 -8.13
C TYR A 33 -14.60 2.42 -6.94
N ARG A 34 -15.01 2.94 -5.78
CA ARG A 34 -14.27 2.81 -4.52
C ARG A 34 -14.97 1.83 -3.60
N LEU A 35 -14.19 1.17 -2.75
CA LEU A 35 -14.67 0.21 -1.75
C LEU A 35 -14.87 0.90 -0.39
N PRO A 36 -15.62 0.27 0.54
CA PRO A 36 -15.70 0.73 1.92
C PRO A 36 -14.29 0.95 2.50
N GLY A 37 -14.14 2.03 3.27
CA GLY A 37 -12.87 2.45 3.83
C GLY A 37 -12.11 3.47 2.95
N ALA A 38 -12.52 3.74 1.71
CA ALA A 38 -11.96 4.82 0.90
C ALA A 38 -12.26 6.20 1.53
N ARG A 39 -11.32 7.11 1.46
CA ARG A 39 -11.39 8.42 2.12
C ARG A 39 -10.98 9.56 1.22
N MET A 40 -11.57 10.72 1.50
CA MET A 40 -11.21 12.00 0.89
C MET A 40 -11.24 13.09 1.95
N LEU A 41 -10.13 13.78 2.12
CA LEU A 41 -10.07 14.99 2.90
C LEU A 41 -10.50 16.16 2.02
N ILE A 42 -11.36 17.04 2.56
CA ILE A 42 -11.87 18.25 1.90
C ILE A 42 -11.48 19.42 2.77
N LEU A 43 -10.58 20.25 2.27
CA LEU A 43 -10.11 21.46 2.95
C LEU A 43 -11.15 22.58 2.87
N ALA A 44 -11.03 23.59 3.73
CA ALA A 44 -11.95 24.72 3.79
C ALA A 44 -12.00 25.53 2.48
N ASP A 45 -10.91 25.56 1.71
CA ASP A 45 -10.82 26.21 0.41
C ASP A 45 -11.36 25.36 -0.76
N GLY A 46 -11.81 24.13 -0.47
CA GLY A 46 -12.33 23.18 -1.44
C GLY A 46 -11.29 22.28 -2.12
N GLN A 47 -10.01 22.42 -1.79
CA GLN A 47 -9.00 21.45 -2.23
C GLN A 47 -9.27 20.10 -1.58
N THR A 48 -8.91 19.01 -2.30
CA THR A 48 -9.17 17.64 -1.84
C THR A 48 -7.91 16.79 -1.86
N VAL A 49 -7.82 15.83 -0.92
CA VAL A 49 -6.80 14.79 -0.87
C VAL A 49 -7.49 13.43 -0.80
N GLY A 50 -7.17 12.53 -1.74
CA GLY A 50 -7.88 11.27 -1.90
C GLY A 50 -9.17 11.40 -2.72
N THR A 51 -9.98 10.33 -2.79
CA THR A 51 -11.23 10.30 -3.54
C THR A 51 -12.19 9.24 -3.00
N VAL A 52 -13.50 9.52 -3.04
CA VAL A 52 -14.57 8.60 -2.62
C VAL A 52 -15.33 7.99 -3.79
N SER A 53 -15.11 8.51 -5.01
CA SER A 53 -15.71 7.96 -6.24
C SER A 53 -14.73 8.07 -7.42
N GLY A 54 -15.21 7.83 -8.64
CA GLY A 54 -14.43 8.03 -9.87
C GLY A 54 -14.60 9.43 -10.48
N GLY A 55 -14.96 10.43 -9.69
CA GLY A 55 -15.21 11.81 -10.16
C GLY A 55 -16.69 12.16 -10.27
N CYS A 56 -17.59 11.20 -10.11
CA CYS A 56 -19.02 11.40 -10.37
C CYS A 56 -19.81 11.96 -9.18
N LEU A 57 -19.35 11.72 -7.94
CA LEU A 57 -20.03 12.16 -6.72
C LEU A 57 -19.34 13.37 -6.06
N GLU A 58 -18.10 13.64 -6.42
CA GLU A 58 -17.24 14.62 -5.74
C GLU A 58 -17.87 16.01 -5.68
N ALA A 59 -18.53 16.46 -6.74
CA ALA A 59 -19.16 17.80 -6.75
C ALA A 59 -20.28 17.92 -5.70
N ASP A 60 -21.15 16.91 -5.57
CA ASP A 60 -22.21 16.91 -4.55
C ASP A 60 -21.63 16.71 -3.15
N VAL A 61 -20.63 15.84 -3.01
CA VAL A 61 -19.91 15.63 -1.75
C VAL A 61 -19.29 16.93 -1.27
N LEU A 62 -18.67 17.74 -2.14
CA LEU A 62 -18.12 19.05 -1.81
C LEU A 62 -19.19 20.03 -1.33
N GLU A 63 -20.35 20.08 -1.99
CA GLU A 63 -21.45 20.97 -1.57
C GLU A 63 -22.04 20.56 -0.22
N ARG A 64 -22.16 19.25 0.05
CA ARG A 64 -22.60 18.75 1.36
C ARG A 64 -21.54 19.00 2.43
N ALA A 65 -20.26 18.85 2.10
CA ALA A 65 -19.15 19.11 3.02
C ALA A 65 -19.17 20.56 3.57
N LYS A 66 -19.50 21.55 2.74
CA LYS A 66 -19.67 22.94 3.21
C LYS A 66 -20.75 23.07 4.28
N LYS A 67 -21.89 22.36 4.12
CA LYS A 67 -22.98 22.37 5.09
C LYS A 67 -22.59 21.66 6.39
N VAL A 68 -21.92 20.50 6.27
CA VAL A 68 -21.43 19.73 7.41
C VAL A 68 -20.37 20.52 8.19
N LEU A 69 -19.46 21.21 7.51
CA LEU A 69 -18.47 22.07 8.14
C LEU A 69 -19.13 23.22 8.91
N ALA A 70 -20.15 23.87 8.32
CA ALA A 70 -20.88 24.93 8.97
C ALA A 70 -21.72 24.46 10.17
N SER A 71 -22.28 23.24 10.12
CA SER A 71 -23.08 22.67 11.21
C SER A 71 -22.22 22.11 12.36
N GLY A 72 -20.99 21.76 12.07
CA GLY A 72 -20.08 21.08 13.00
C GLY A 72 -20.51 19.66 13.37
N LYS A 73 -21.47 19.05 12.66
CA LYS A 73 -22.02 17.73 12.95
C LYS A 73 -21.78 16.77 11.81
N ALA A 74 -21.28 15.58 12.14
CA ALA A 74 -21.12 14.51 11.16
C ALA A 74 -22.48 14.03 10.63
N GLU A 75 -22.54 13.77 9.32
CA GLU A 75 -23.73 13.27 8.63
C GLU A 75 -23.35 12.13 7.67
N VAL A 76 -24.32 11.23 7.41
CA VAL A 76 -24.19 10.15 6.42
C VAL A 76 -25.14 10.44 5.27
N PHE A 77 -24.63 10.37 4.06
CA PHE A 77 -25.37 10.57 2.83
C PHE A 77 -25.35 9.30 1.99
N THR A 78 -26.54 8.89 1.53
CA THR A 78 -26.72 7.74 0.64
C THR A 78 -26.83 8.24 -0.78
N TYR A 79 -25.99 7.70 -1.68
CA TYR A 79 -26.00 7.94 -3.11
C TYR A 79 -26.49 6.69 -3.82
N ASP A 80 -27.70 6.73 -4.37
CA ASP A 80 -28.26 5.65 -5.20
C ASP A 80 -27.98 5.94 -6.68
N THR A 81 -27.09 5.13 -7.25
CA THR A 81 -26.72 5.19 -8.67
C THR A 81 -27.33 4.04 -9.48
N THR A 82 -28.25 3.25 -8.88
CA THR A 82 -28.93 2.13 -9.58
C THR A 82 -30.02 2.61 -10.54
N GLY A 83 -30.40 3.83 -10.46
CA GLY A 83 -31.32 4.75 -11.02
C GLY A 83 -32.42 4.32 -11.95
N ASN A 84 -33.63 4.70 -11.60
CA ASN A 84 -34.69 5.05 -12.56
C ASN A 84 -34.41 6.45 -13.13
N GLU A 85 -34.87 6.70 -14.35
CA GLU A 85 -34.62 7.90 -15.19
C GLU A 85 -34.88 9.27 -14.55
N ASP A 86 -35.43 9.32 -13.32
CA ASP A 86 -35.79 10.54 -12.59
C ASP A 86 -34.75 11.05 -11.57
N SER A 87 -33.62 10.32 -11.33
CA SER A 87 -32.60 10.82 -10.43
C SER A 87 -31.54 11.62 -11.20
N VAL A 88 -31.26 12.84 -10.76
CA VAL A 88 -30.24 13.74 -11.33
C VAL A 88 -28.85 13.09 -11.44
N PHE A 89 -28.64 12.00 -10.71
CA PHE A 89 -27.39 11.24 -10.65
C PHE A 89 -27.35 10.02 -11.61
N SER A 90 -28.46 9.62 -12.26
CA SER A 90 -28.51 8.41 -13.07
C SER A 90 -27.98 8.57 -14.50
N LEU A 91 -27.84 9.79 -14.98
CA LEU A 91 -27.41 10.08 -16.34
C LEU A 91 -25.89 9.96 -16.45
N ASN A 92 -25.43 8.86 -17.03
CA ASN A 92 -24.02 8.54 -17.40
C ASN A 92 -23.08 7.95 -16.33
N MET A 93 -23.58 7.42 -15.22
CA MET A 93 -22.70 6.70 -14.30
C MET A 93 -22.59 5.22 -14.71
N GLY A 94 -21.36 4.77 -14.99
CA GLY A 94 -21.07 3.36 -15.32
C GLY A 94 -21.20 2.40 -14.13
N CYS A 95 -21.39 2.94 -12.91
CA CYS A 95 -21.56 2.18 -11.68
C CYS A 95 -23.06 2.09 -11.34
N ARG A 96 -23.54 0.87 -11.05
CA ARG A 96 -24.92 0.62 -10.59
C ARG A 96 -24.86 0.14 -9.15
N GLY A 97 -24.85 1.06 -8.19
CA GLY A 97 -24.78 0.71 -6.77
C GLY A 97 -25.31 1.81 -5.86
N VAL A 98 -25.45 1.46 -4.59
CA VAL A 98 -25.81 2.38 -3.52
C VAL A 98 -24.59 2.56 -2.64
N ILE A 99 -24.17 3.80 -2.42
CA ILE A 99 -22.94 4.16 -1.71
C ILE A 99 -23.32 5.03 -0.52
N ASP A 100 -22.92 4.63 0.68
CA ASP A 100 -23.07 5.42 1.89
C ASP A 100 -21.75 6.12 2.22
N ILE A 101 -21.77 7.46 2.29
CA ILE A 101 -20.61 8.29 2.58
C ILE A 101 -20.86 9.08 3.87
N ARG A 102 -19.98 8.94 4.85
CA ARG A 102 -19.96 9.76 6.06
C ARG A 102 -19.09 10.99 5.80
N LEU A 103 -19.62 12.16 6.09
CA LEU A 103 -18.89 13.42 6.15
C LEU A 103 -18.77 13.83 7.62
N GLU A 104 -17.55 13.99 8.12
CA GLU A 104 -17.31 14.38 9.50
C GLU A 104 -16.30 15.53 9.59
N PRO A 105 -16.59 16.58 10.40
CA PRO A 105 -15.63 17.64 10.67
C PRO A 105 -14.44 17.09 11.44
N ILE A 106 -13.25 17.38 10.98
CA ILE A 106 -12.01 16.99 11.63
C ILE A 106 -11.07 18.18 11.80
N GLY A 107 -10.24 18.11 12.82
CA GLY A 107 -9.07 18.95 13.03
C GLY A 107 -7.85 18.08 13.33
N LYS A 108 -6.72 18.72 13.55
CA LYS A 108 -5.42 18.07 13.78
C LYS A 108 -5.44 16.99 14.86
N PHE A 109 -6.24 17.17 15.91
CA PHE A 109 -6.31 16.27 17.08
C PHE A 109 -7.60 15.43 17.13
N SER A 110 -8.32 15.33 16.03
CA SER A 110 -9.53 14.50 15.98
C SER A 110 -9.22 13.03 16.22
N PRO A 111 -10.08 12.29 16.94
CA PRO A 111 -9.85 10.88 17.30
C PRO A 111 -9.57 9.99 16.07
N VAL A 112 -10.26 10.22 14.95
CA VAL A 112 -10.05 9.48 13.71
C VAL A 112 -8.62 9.69 13.14
N ILE A 113 -8.08 10.91 13.25
CA ILE A 113 -6.70 11.20 12.84
C ILE A 113 -5.70 10.51 13.76
N GLY A 114 -5.97 10.45 15.07
CA GLY A 114 -5.18 9.66 16.02
C GLY A 114 -5.14 8.18 15.66
N LYS A 115 -6.29 7.56 15.37
CA LYS A 115 -6.39 6.16 14.93
C LYS A 115 -5.66 5.91 13.60
N MET A 116 -5.78 6.84 12.64
CA MET A 116 -5.04 6.78 11.37
C MET A 116 -3.53 6.76 11.59
N ARG A 117 -3.05 7.66 12.47
CA ARG A 117 -1.63 7.80 12.78
C ARG A 117 -1.08 6.53 13.41
N VAL A 118 -1.76 6.00 14.43
CA VAL A 118 -1.37 4.75 15.11
C VAL A 118 -1.28 3.59 14.11
N ALA A 119 -2.24 3.47 13.19
CA ALA A 119 -2.21 2.42 12.19
C ALA A 119 -1.11 2.61 11.16
N TYR A 120 -0.84 3.84 10.74
CA TYR A 120 0.10 4.14 9.66
C TYR A 120 1.55 4.27 10.17
N GLU A 121 1.78 5.04 11.24
CA GLU A 121 3.12 5.36 11.75
C GLU A 121 3.62 4.27 12.71
N ASP A 122 2.79 3.88 13.70
CA ASP A 122 3.15 2.89 14.72
C ASP A 122 2.92 1.44 14.26
N ARG A 123 2.30 1.25 13.08
CA ARG A 123 1.94 -0.06 12.51
C ARG A 123 1.07 -0.91 13.45
N ILE A 124 0.16 -0.28 14.17
CA ILE A 124 -0.82 -0.94 15.03
C ILE A 124 -2.21 -0.81 14.41
N GLY A 125 -2.69 -1.88 13.78
CA GLY A 125 -4.02 -1.91 13.15
C GLY A 125 -5.15 -1.76 14.15
N ASN A 126 -6.31 -1.32 13.68
CA ASN A 126 -7.53 -1.18 14.45
C ASN A 126 -8.76 -1.46 13.59
N ASP A 127 -9.97 -1.36 14.16
CA ASP A 127 -11.22 -1.70 13.47
C ASP A 127 -11.49 -0.87 12.20
N GLU A 128 -10.89 0.31 12.08
CA GLU A 128 -11.11 1.23 10.96
C GLU A 128 -9.93 1.27 9.98
N PHE A 129 -8.72 0.92 10.42
CA PHE A 129 -7.49 1.07 9.66
C PHE A 129 -6.61 -0.17 9.73
N GLU A 130 -6.32 -0.73 8.57
CA GLU A 130 -5.27 -1.73 8.43
C GLU A 130 -3.88 -1.06 8.48
N ILE A 131 -2.85 -1.83 8.85
CA ILE A 131 -1.47 -1.37 8.75
C ILE A 131 -1.00 -1.35 7.29
N PRO A 132 -0.13 -0.42 6.88
CA PRO A 132 0.45 -0.41 5.54
C PRO A 132 1.33 -1.64 5.29
N ILE A 133 1.53 -1.99 4.03
CA ILE A 133 2.55 -2.96 3.67
C ILE A 133 3.92 -2.32 3.89
N ALA A 134 4.78 -3.00 4.65
CA ALA A 134 6.20 -2.65 4.74
C ALA A 134 7.00 -3.50 3.76
N VAL A 135 8.04 -2.91 3.18
CA VAL A 135 9.00 -3.63 2.35
C VAL A 135 10.40 -3.39 2.87
N LYS A 136 11.11 -4.45 3.22
CA LYS A 136 12.55 -4.42 3.46
C LYS A 136 13.26 -4.80 2.18
N LEU A 137 13.81 -3.81 1.50
CA LEU A 137 14.48 -3.94 0.21
C LEU A 137 15.98 -4.01 0.41
N PHE A 138 16.59 -5.16 0.18
CA PHE A 138 18.03 -5.36 0.27
C PHE A 138 18.69 -5.20 -1.09
N GLY A 139 19.44 -4.13 -1.26
CA GLY A 139 20.12 -3.70 -2.47
C GLY A 139 19.58 -2.37 -2.98
N ALA A 140 20.46 -1.39 -3.17
CA ALA A 140 20.18 -0.07 -3.71
C ALA A 140 20.67 0.06 -5.18
N GLY A 141 20.56 -1.02 -5.96
CA GLY A 141 20.93 -1.06 -7.38
C GLY A 141 20.02 -0.21 -8.27
N ALA A 142 20.16 -0.37 -9.58
CA ALA A 142 19.32 0.33 -10.56
C ALA A 142 17.84 -0.09 -10.43
N ASP A 143 17.60 -1.37 -10.17
CA ASP A 143 16.26 -1.98 -10.08
C ASP A 143 15.49 -1.50 -8.84
N ALA A 144 16.21 -1.12 -7.77
CA ALA A 144 15.62 -0.64 -6.52
C ALA A 144 14.93 0.72 -6.69
N VAL A 145 15.44 1.58 -7.57
CA VAL A 145 14.90 2.94 -7.76
C VAL A 145 13.45 2.90 -8.28
N PRO A 146 13.15 2.24 -9.42
CA PRO A 146 11.77 2.13 -9.89
C PRO A 146 10.91 1.31 -8.93
N PHE A 147 11.45 0.30 -8.23
CA PHE A 147 10.71 -0.47 -7.24
C PHE A 147 10.19 0.45 -6.12
N VAL A 148 11.04 1.25 -5.49
CA VAL A 148 10.65 2.17 -4.40
C VAL A 148 9.59 3.17 -4.89
N ARG A 149 9.77 3.72 -6.09
CA ARG A 149 8.82 4.67 -6.67
C ARG A 149 7.43 4.05 -6.90
N ILE A 150 7.36 2.85 -7.51
CA ILE A 150 6.08 2.18 -7.75
C ILE A 150 5.43 1.74 -6.43
N ALA A 151 6.20 1.21 -5.49
CA ALA A 151 5.70 0.80 -4.18
C ALA A 151 5.11 1.99 -3.40
N SER A 152 5.74 3.17 -3.48
CA SER A 152 5.22 4.38 -2.83
C SER A 152 3.88 4.84 -3.43
N GLU A 153 3.66 4.66 -4.74
CA GLU A 153 2.36 4.93 -5.38
C GLU A 153 1.24 4.01 -4.87
N LEU A 154 1.59 2.82 -4.38
CA LEU A 154 0.66 1.91 -3.71
C LEU A 154 0.49 2.22 -2.20
N GLY A 155 1.23 3.19 -1.68
CA GLY A 155 1.25 3.54 -0.25
C GLY A 155 2.00 2.53 0.61
N TRP A 156 2.94 1.79 0.04
CA TRP A 156 3.80 0.87 0.78
C TRP A 156 4.97 1.63 1.42
N GLN A 157 5.38 1.18 2.57
CA GLN A 157 6.50 1.75 3.33
C GLN A 157 7.78 0.99 3.01
N VAL A 158 8.68 1.58 2.24
CA VAL A 158 9.91 0.90 1.79
C VAL A 158 11.12 1.38 2.59
N THR A 159 11.79 0.45 3.26
CA THR A 159 13.12 0.65 3.83
C THR A 159 14.16 0.03 2.89
N VAL A 160 15.11 0.82 2.44
CA VAL A 160 16.17 0.37 1.53
C VAL A 160 17.44 0.11 2.34
N HIS A 161 17.97 -1.11 2.26
CA HIS A 161 19.20 -1.54 2.91
C HIS A 161 20.30 -1.74 1.86
N ASP A 162 21.47 -1.13 2.03
CA ASP A 162 22.66 -1.40 1.20
C ASP A 162 23.96 -1.17 2.00
N HIS A 163 25.01 -1.84 1.60
CA HIS A 163 26.33 -1.69 2.21
C HIS A 163 27.15 -0.54 1.60
N ARG A 164 26.68 0.05 0.53
CA ARG A 164 27.34 1.16 -0.18
C ARG A 164 26.64 2.47 0.15
N PRO A 165 27.17 3.29 1.04
CA PRO A 165 26.51 4.54 1.46
C PRO A 165 26.28 5.50 0.29
N ALA A 166 27.14 5.49 -0.73
CA ALA A 166 26.98 6.33 -1.92
C ALA A 166 25.72 5.98 -2.75
N PHE A 167 25.13 4.82 -2.55
CA PHE A 167 23.88 4.40 -3.22
C PHE A 167 22.63 4.73 -2.39
N LEU A 168 22.77 5.03 -1.10
CA LEU A 168 21.70 5.33 -0.15
C LEU A 168 21.53 6.85 0.00
N THR A 169 20.97 7.50 -1.02
CA THR A 169 20.76 8.95 -0.97
C THR A 169 19.28 9.29 -1.16
N ALA A 170 18.81 10.35 -0.49
CA ALA A 170 17.45 10.85 -0.63
C ALA A 170 17.13 11.29 -2.07
N GLU A 171 18.13 11.70 -2.86
CA GLU A 171 17.97 12.04 -4.25
C GLU A 171 17.58 10.82 -5.10
N ARG A 172 18.19 9.65 -4.81
CA ARG A 172 17.87 8.39 -5.50
C ARG A 172 16.56 7.77 -5.05
N PHE A 173 16.25 7.93 -3.77
CA PHE A 173 15.08 7.31 -3.12
C PHE A 173 14.24 8.36 -2.37
N PRO A 174 13.68 9.36 -3.05
CA PRO A 174 12.96 10.46 -2.40
C PRO A 174 11.67 10.02 -1.69
N THR A 175 11.15 8.85 -2.03
CA THR A 175 9.90 8.30 -1.46
C THR A 175 10.14 7.09 -0.54
N ALA A 176 11.39 6.72 -0.28
CA ALA A 176 11.69 5.69 0.70
C ALA A 176 11.37 6.20 2.11
N GLN A 177 10.82 5.33 2.94
CA GLN A 177 10.57 5.66 4.34
C GLN A 177 11.88 5.76 5.12
N MET A 178 12.83 4.88 4.83
CA MET A 178 14.13 4.86 5.50
C MET A 178 15.22 4.34 4.57
N LEU A 179 16.43 4.85 4.74
CA LEU A 179 17.65 4.38 4.10
C LEU A 179 18.59 3.85 5.18
N VAL A 180 18.95 2.58 5.10
CA VAL A 180 19.74 1.89 6.13
C VAL A 180 21.07 1.44 5.54
N HIS A 181 22.16 2.04 6.03
CA HIS A 181 23.50 1.56 5.71
C HIS A 181 23.79 0.31 6.53
N GLN A 182 23.97 -0.81 5.84
CA GLN A 182 24.16 -2.12 6.43
C GLN A 182 25.54 -2.68 6.09
N THR A 183 26.40 -2.76 7.05
CA THR A 183 27.75 -3.34 6.89
C THR A 183 27.72 -4.88 6.96
N ALA A 184 28.86 -5.53 6.70
CA ALA A 184 28.97 -6.97 6.84
C ALA A 184 28.95 -7.44 8.30
N ASP A 185 29.30 -6.53 9.22
CA ASP A 185 29.40 -6.81 10.65
C ASP A 185 28.05 -6.61 11.38
N ASP A 186 27.07 -6.02 10.70
CA ASP A 186 25.74 -5.81 11.29
C ASP A 186 25.01 -7.15 11.40
N SER A 187 24.67 -7.53 12.61
CA SER A 187 23.86 -8.73 12.84
C SER A 187 22.46 -8.54 12.25
N LEU A 188 22.08 -9.43 11.30
CA LEU A 188 20.72 -9.54 10.80
C LEU A 188 19.87 -10.55 11.58
N THR A 189 20.24 -10.84 12.83
CA THR A 189 19.59 -11.88 13.63
C THR A 189 18.15 -11.56 13.95
N ASP A 190 17.76 -10.29 13.90
CA ASP A 190 16.38 -9.86 14.13
C ASP A 190 15.96 -8.84 13.07
N LEU A 191 15.29 -9.35 12.03
CA LEU A 191 14.58 -8.52 11.07
C LEU A 191 13.21 -8.22 11.66
N GLU A 192 13.05 -7.07 12.31
CA GLU A 192 11.74 -6.58 12.76
C GLU A 192 10.73 -6.67 11.62
N THR A 193 9.89 -7.69 11.64
CA THR A 193 8.89 -7.98 10.62
C THR A 193 7.56 -8.35 11.25
N ASP A 194 6.51 -8.20 10.49
CA ASP A 194 5.16 -8.64 10.83
C ASP A 194 4.51 -9.34 9.62
N SER A 195 3.30 -9.82 9.79
CA SER A 195 2.53 -10.51 8.75
C SER A 195 2.15 -9.62 7.55
N ARG A 196 2.49 -8.33 7.56
CA ARG A 196 2.32 -7.39 6.46
C ARG A 196 3.66 -6.83 5.95
N THR A 197 4.74 -7.53 6.25
CA THR A 197 6.08 -7.20 5.76
C THR A 197 6.46 -8.11 4.60
N ALA A 198 6.92 -7.53 3.51
CA ALA A 198 7.58 -8.21 2.40
C ALA A 198 9.09 -7.95 2.47
N ILE A 199 9.89 -8.97 2.16
CA ILE A 199 11.34 -8.85 2.02
C ILE A 199 11.69 -9.06 0.56
N VAL A 200 12.51 -8.18 -0.02
CA VAL A 200 13.01 -8.32 -1.39
C VAL A 200 14.53 -8.25 -1.39
N ILE A 201 15.18 -9.30 -1.88
CA ILE A 201 16.64 -9.45 -1.95
C ILE A 201 17.06 -9.23 -3.40
N MET A 202 17.68 -8.08 -3.68
CA MET A 202 18.21 -7.70 -4.99
C MET A 202 19.59 -7.03 -4.89
N THR A 203 20.47 -7.64 -4.10
CA THR A 203 21.80 -7.06 -3.85
C THR A 203 22.76 -7.20 -5.02
N HIS A 204 22.48 -8.12 -5.97
CA HIS A 204 23.40 -8.58 -7.02
C HIS A 204 24.75 -9.09 -6.47
N ASN A 205 24.82 -9.44 -5.20
CA ASN A 205 26.02 -9.94 -4.54
C ASN A 205 25.72 -11.24 -3.80
N TYR A 206 26.30 -12.34 -4.27
CA TYR A 206 26.05 -13.69 -3.76
C TYR A 206 26.35 -13.82 -2.25
N ALA A 207 27.49 -13.27 -1.81
CA ALA A 207 27.88 -13.35 -0.40
C ALA A 207 26.90 -12.60 0.51
N ARG A 208 26.34 -11.48 0.02
CA ARG A 208 25.31 -10.74 0.73
C ARG A 208 23.98 -11.49 0.77
N ASP A 209 23.53 -12.03 -0.37
CA ASP A 209 22.30 -12.80 -0.43
C ASP A 209 22.34 -14.01 0.50
N ARG A 210 23.49 -14.69 0.57
CA ARG A 210 23.75 -15.81 1.51
C ARG A 210 23.61 -15.40 2.98
N TYR A 211 23.98 -14.16 3.31
CA TYR A 211 23.87 -13.62 4.65
C TYR A 211 22.46 -13.16 5.01
N ILE A 212 21.70 -12.63 4.02
CA ILE A 212 20.37 -12.09 4.23
C ILE A 212 19.28 -13.17 4.21
N LEU A 213 19.42 -14.19 3.37
CA LEU A 213 18.38 -15.19 3.14
C LEU A 213 17.96 -15.98 4.39
N PRO A 214 18.86 -16.48 5.26
CA PRO A 214 18.47 -17.22 6.45
C PRO A 214 17.63 -16.43 7.45
N PRO A 215 18.02 -15.21 7.88
CA PRO A 215 17.17 -14.40 8.74
C PRO A 215 15.86 -13.99 8.09
N ALA A 216 15.83 -13.77 6.77
CA ALA A 216 14.58 -13.52 6.04
C ALA A 216 13.62 -14.71 6.12
N LEU A 217 14.10 -15.94 5.92
CA LEU A 217 13.29 -17.15 6.03
C LEU A 217 12.79 -17.42 7.46
N ASN A 218 13.53 -16.99 8.47
CA ASN A 218 13.16 -17.13 9.88
C ASN A 218 12.25 -15.98 10.38
N SER A 219 12.01 -14.96 9.58
CA SER A 219 11.17 -13.82 9.92
C SER A 219 9.67 -14.10 9.76
N ASP A 220 8.81 -13.19 10.21
CA ASP A 220 7.35 -13.25 10.06
C ASP A 220 6.86 -12.65 8.72
N ALA A 221 7.76 -12.26 7.82
CA ALA A 221 7.40 -11.70 6.53
C ALA A 221 6.50 -12.64 5.72
N PHE A 222 5.42 -12.10 5.13
CA PHE A 222 4.49 -12.91 4.33
C PHE A 222 5.04 -13.28 2.94
N TYR A 223 6.03 -12.52 2.47
CA TYR A 223 6.67 -12.68 1.17
C TYR A 223 8.16 -12.46 1.28
N ILE A 224 8.95 -13.33 0.65
CA ILE A 224 10.40 -13.23 0.55
C ILE A 224 10.77 -13.44 -0.91
N GLY A 225 11.09 -12.36 -1.62
CA GLY A 225 11.50 -12.40 -3.02
C GLY A 225 13.02 -12.38 -3.15
N ALA A 226 13.59 -13.27 -3.94
CA ALA A 226 15.01 -13.24 -4.27
C ALA A 226 15.20 -13.05 -5.78
N LEU A 227 15.92 -11.99 -6.17
CA LEU A 227 16.23 -11.71 -7.57
C LEU A 227 17.38 -12.61 -8.06
N GLY A 228 17.20 -13.17 -9.23
CA GLY A 228 18.22 -14.01 -9.86
C GLY A 228 17.67 -15.36 -10.31
N PRO A 229 18.45 -16.14 -11.10
CA PRO A 229 17.97 -17.39 -11.63
C PRO A 229 17.76 -18.43 -10.52
N LYS A 230 16.77 -19.32 -10.69
CA LYS A 230 16.37 -20.37 -9.75
C LYS A 230 17.56 -21.15 -9.19
N ARG A 231 18.49 -21.56 -10.06
CA ARG A 231 19.71 -22.31 -9.68
C ARG A 231 20.55 -21.55 -8.63
N ARG A 232 20.59 -20.21 -8.68
CA ARG A 232 21.33 -19.40 -7.70
C ARG A 232 20.75 -19.55 -6.30
N THR A 233 19.43 -19.50 -6.19
CA THR A 233 18.74 -19.66 -4.90
C THR A 233 18.83 -21.07 -4.36
N GLU A 234 18.72 -22.10 -5.22
CA GLU A 234 18.93 -23.50 -4.85
C GLU A 234 20.33 -23.70 -4.25
N GLN A 235 21.38 -23.17 -4.92
CA GLN A 235 22.74 -23.22 -4.41
C GLN A 235 22.89 -22.46 -3.07
N LEU A 236 22.27 -21.30 -2.93
CA LEU A 236 22.28 -20.55 -1.66
C LEU A 236 21.67 -21.36 -0.52
N LEU A 237 20.52 -22.01 -0.74
CA LEU A 237 19.85 -22.84 0.26
C LEU A 237 20.71 -24.05 0.69
N GLU A 238 21.41 -24.68 -0.26
CA GLU A 238 22.35 -25.76 0.03
C GLU A 238 23.54 -25.28 0.88
N GLU A 239 24.11 -24.11 0.54
CA GLU A 239 25.31 -23.59 1.21
C GLU A 239 25.05 -23.01 2.60
N VAL A 240 23.87 -22.44 2.85
CA VAL A 240 23.55 -21.90 4.19
C VAL A 240 23.31 -22.98 5.23
N GLY A 241 23.11 -24.25 4.81
CA GLY A 241 23.12 -25.45 5.67
C GLY A 241 22.04 -25.45 6.77
N GLY A 242 21.03 -24.59 6.67
CA GLY A 242 19.90 -24.53 7.60
C GLY A 242 18.82 -25.54 7.24
N THR A 243 18.10 -26.06 8.24
CA THR A 243 16.87 -26.81 8.01
C THR A 243 15.69 -25.83 8.06
N PHE A 244 15.16 -25.48 6.90
CA PHE A 244 13.98 -24.63 6.79
C PHE A 244 12.72 -25.50 6.67
N THR A 245 11.66 -25.09 7.33
CA THR A 245 10.37 -25.78 7.25
C THR A 245 9.70 -25.55 5.89
N PRO A 246 8.78 -26.45 5.48
CA PRO A 246 7.99 -26.23 4.25
C PRO A 246 7.27 -24.88 4.23
N ASP A 247 6.75 -24.41 5.38
CA ASP A 247 6.05 -23.13 5.50
C ASP A 247 6.98 -21.93 5.30
N GLN A 248 8.23 -22.01 5.78
CA GLN A 248 9.25 -20.99 5.53
C GLN A 248 9.59 -20.93 4.04
N LEU A 249 9.79 -22.07 3.41
CA LEU A 249 10.12 -22.15 1.98
C LEU A 249 8.92 -21.77 1.09
N ALA A 250 7.68 -22.01 1.51
CA ALA A 250 6.50 -21.62 0.77
C ALA A 250 6.35 -20.09 0.61
N ARG A 251 7.01 -19.29 1.46
CA ARG A 251 7.06 -17.83 1.38
C ARG A 251 8.20 -17.30 0.52
N LEU A 252 9.09 -18.19 0.02
CA LEU A 252 10.22 -17.82 -0.82
C LEU A 252 9.83 -17.88 -2.30
N TYR A 253 9.89 -16.74 -2.95
CA TYR A 253 9.68 -16.55 -4.39
C TYR A 253 11.03 -16.31 -5.07
N ALA A 254 11.53 -17.30 -5.80
CA ALA A 254 12.84 -17.24 -6.41
C ALA A 254 12.90 -18.09 -7.70
N PRO A 255 12.98 -17.48 -8.86
CA PRO A 255 13.08 -16.03 -9.13
C PRO A 255 11.87 -15.24 -8.65
N ALA A 256 12.10 -14.04 -8.08
CA ALA A 256 11.02 -13.12 -7.69
C ALA A 256 10.39 -12.46 -8.92
N GLY A 257 9.06 -12.36 -8.90
CA GLY A 257 8.27 -11.64 -9.88
C GLY A 257 7.37 -12.51 -10.75
N LEU A 258 6.27 -11.91 -11.23
CA LEU A 258 5.38 -12.54 -12.21
C LEU A 258 6.07 -12.68 -13.57
N ASP A 259 5.79 -13.75 -14.28
CA ASP A 259 6.26 -13.96 -15.67
C ASP A 259 5.49 -13.06 -16.65
N ILE A 260 5.97 -11.81 -16.79
CA ILE A 260 5.41 -10.80 -17.69
C ILE A 260 6.40 -10.34 -18.78
N GLY A 261 7.52 -11.07 -18.95
CA GLY A 261 8.56 -10.73 -19.93
C GLY A 261 9.40 -9.50 -19.54
N ALA A 262 9.56 -9.25 -18.23
CA ALA A 262 10.30 -8.11 -17.70
C ALA A 262 11.82 -8.28 -17.90
N ASP A 263 12.47 -7.32 -18.58
CA ASP A 263 13.90 -7.30 -18.89
C ASP A 263 14.60 -5.98 -18.53
N THR A 264 13.82 -4.93 -18.19
CA THR A 264 14.34 -3.64 -17.74
C THR A 264 14.18 -3.48 -16.22
N PRO A 265 14.95 -2.59 -15.56
CA PRO A 265 14.77 -2.28 -14.13
C PRO A 265 13.32 -1.96 -13.75
N GLU A 266 12.62 -1.17 -14.57
CA GLU A 266 11.21 -0.81 -14.35
C GLU A 266 10.29 -2.02 -14.53
N GLY A 267 10.53 -2.85 -15.55
CA GLY A 267 9.77 -4.07 -15.80
C GLY A 267 9.94 -5.08 -14.65
N ILE A 268 11.18 -5.29 -14.20
CA ILE A 268 11.51 -6.16 -13.05
C ILE A 268 10.81 -5.65 -11.78
N ALA A 269 10.88 -4.35 -11.50
CA ALA A 269 10.19 -3.74 -10.37
C ALA A 269 8.68 -3.98 -10.43
N LEU A 270 8.05 -3.76 -11.60
CA LEU A 270 6.63 -4.01 -11.81
C LEU A 270 6.26 -5.48 -11.59
N SER A 271 7.07 -6.40 -12.11
CA SER A 271 6.90 -7.85 -11.98
C SER A 271 6.90 -8.27 -10.51
N ILE A 272 7.88 -7.84 -9.73
CA ILE A 272 8.00 -8.16 -8.29
C ILE A 272 6.86 -7.55 -7.50
N ILE A 273 6.53 -6.28 -7.73
CA ILE A 273 5.41 -5.60 -7.06
C ILE A 273 4.08 -6.28 -7.38
N GLY A 274 3.87 -6.68 -8.63
CA GLY A 274 2.71 -7.44 -9.05
C GLY A 274 2.59 -8.79 -8.33
N GLU A 275 3.71 -9.50 -8.14
CA GLU A 275 3.74 -10.76 -7.40
C GLU A 275 3.43 -10.54 -5.91
N ILE A 276 4.07 -9.57 -5.25
CA ILE A 276 3.76 -9.20 -3.85
C ILE A 276 2.27 -8.89 -3.70
N GLN A 277 1.70 -8.09 -4.60
CA GLN A 277 0.28 -7.75 -4.59
C GLN A 277 -0.61 -8.98 -4.78
N SER A 278 -0.23 -9.92 -5.64
CA SER A 278 -0.99 -11.15 -5.89
C SER A 278 -0.99 -12.06 -4.66
N VAL A 279 0.16 -12.23 -4.02
CA VAL A 279 0.31 -13.01 -2.79
C VAL A 279 -0.50 -12.39 -1.65
N LEU A 280 -0.40 -11.08 -1.44
CA LEU A 280 -1.14 -10.33 -0.43
C LEU A 280 -2.65 -10.54 -0.55
N THR A 281 -3.16 -10.62 -1.78
CA THR A 281 -4.60 -10.75 -2.07
C THR A 281 -5.03 -12.19 -2.36
N THR A 282 -4.13 -13.15 -2.23
CA THR A 282 -4.38 -14.57 -2.51
C THR A 282 -4.87 -14.79 -3.96
N ARG A 283 -4.20 -14.12 -4.93
CA ARG A 283 -4.51 -14.16 -6.36
C ARG A 283 -3.35 -14.79 -7.13
N GLU A 284 -3.65 -15.40 -8.27
CA GLU A 284 -2.63 -16.02 -9.13
C GLU A 284 -1.95 -15.02 -10.10
N GLY A 285 -2.40 -13.75 -10.14
CA GLY A 285 -1.83 -12.75 -11.07
C GLY A 285 -2.23 -12.92 -12.54
N GLY A 286 -3.25 -13.72 -12.84
CA GLY A 286 -3.73 -13.96 -14.19
C GLY A 286 -4.56 -12.80 -14.78
N HIS A 287 -4.99 -12.93 -16.03
CA HIS A 287 -5.78 -11.91 -16.71
C HIS A 287 -7.20 -11.78 -16.13
N LEU A 288 -7.60 -10.55 -15.75
CA LEU A 288 -8.94 -10.26 -15.22
C LEU A 288 -10.07 -10.67 -16.17
N ARG A 289 -9.87 -10.63 -17.50
CA ARG A 289 -10.87 -11.08 -18.50
C ARG A 289 -11.24 -12.57 -18.37
N ASN A 290 -10.38 -13.37 -17.74
CA ASN A 290 -10.62 -14.81 -17.54
C ASN A 290 -11.36 -15.09 -16.23
N ARG A 291 -11.54 -14.05 -15.38
CA ARG A 291 -12.18 -14.20 -14.08
C ARG A 291 -13.70 -14.34 -14.23
N GLN A 292 -14.27 -15.30 -13.51
CA GLN A 292 -15.70 -15.46 -13.36
C GLN A 292 -16.21 -14.62 -12.17
N GLY A 293 -17.32 -13.90 -12.34
CA GLY A 293 -17.95 -13.11 -11.27
C GLY A 293 -17.37 -11.70 -11.08
N SER A 294 -17.52 -11.15 -9.88
CA SER A 294 -17.08 -9.78 -9.55
C SER A 294 -15.56 -9.65 -9.61
N ILE A 295 -15.07 -8.50 -10.10
CA ILE A 295 -13.63 -8.17 -10.07
C ILE A 295 -13.12 -7.95 -8.64
N TYR A 296 -13.99 -7.59 -7.70
CA TYR A 296 -13.68 -7.44 -6.29
C TYR A 296 -14.31 -8.58 -5.48
N ASP A 297 -13.53 -9.21 -4.61
CA ASP A 297 -14.09 -10.08 -3.57
C ASP A 297 -14.67 -9.17 -2.50
N ARG A 298 -15.96 -9.29 -2.25
CA ARG A 298 -16.60 -8.66 -1.10
C ARG A 298 -16.54 -9.66 0.03
N LYS A 299 -15.86 -9.29 1.11
CA LYS A 299 -15.94 -10.00 2.39
C LYS A 299 -17.26 -9.70 3.05
#